data_80797203490fc7e434434fd88a9d216f
#
_entry.id   80797203490fc7e434434fd88a9d216f
#
_cell.length_a   1.000
_cell.length_b   1.000
_cell.length_c   1.000
_cell.angle_alpha   90.00
_cell.angle_beta   90.00
_cell.angle_gamma   90.00
#
_symmetry.space_group_name_H-M   'P 1'
#
loop_
_entity.id
_entity.type
_entity.pdbx_description
1 polymer ?
#
loop_
_entity_poly.entity_id
_entity_poly.type
_entity_poly.pdbx_seq_one_letter_code
_entity_poly.pdbx_strand_id
1 'polypeptide(L)'
;MKIAYFDCPTGIAGDMCLGALINAGVPLTYLQESLAPLGIGEEYTLTVETVERCGVAATKLHVNLNVTNPPVRHLGTIESLIRGAKLPSKAEEWSLGIFRKLAVAEAAVHNATPESVHFHEVGATDALVDIVGTCLGLEWLGVEALYCSALPTGGGTVRAAHGRLPVPVPAVLELWEMGQVPIYSNGIDRELVTPTGAAIVVTLAKKFGGCPPLRLQKVGLGAGSHDLPIPNVLRLWIGEGSEGGSGDRHHHHHHHHHHHEHEHSVEGTGDRGQGIGNREWGMGNGEEGRGNRGQGAGKSESSGLSLDGSGNPELKTQNSKLKTQNSLKTQNSKLKTQNSIPGTIVQLQTQIDDLNPQVIGYLFDRLLAEGALDVFTTAIGMKKSRPGILLTVICDLDRVEVCESLIFRETTTLGIRRSVQERQILQRRLEPVHTPYGSVRVKVAWQDPDQSCELNVQPEYEDCATIARTQQIPLIQVHQAALSSWYGQA
;
A
#
# COMPACT_ATOMS: atom_id res chain seq x y z
N MET A 1 0.04 17.14 21.25
CA MET A 1 -0.63 17.85 20.14
C MET A 1 -1.58 16.94 19.42
N LYS A 2 -2.65 17.48 18.85
CA LYS A 2 -3.61 16.67 18.10
C LYS A 2 -3.12 16.45 16.67
N ILE A 3 -2.94 15.18 16.31
CA ILE A 3 -2.42 14.74 15.02
C ILE A 3 -3.55 14.09 14.23
N ALA A 4 -3.60 14.38 12.92
CA ALA A 4 -4.37 13.63 11.94
C ALA A 4 -3.43 12.85 11.01
N TYR A 5 -3.84 11.65 10.62
CA TYR A 5 -3.14 10.83 9.63
C TYR A 5 -4.13 10.38 8.57
N PHE A 6 -3.88 10.74 7.32
CA PHE A 6 -4.59 10.21 6.17
C PHE A 6 -3.92 8.93 5.70
N ASP A 7 -4.65 7.84 5.76
CA ASP A 7 -4.25 6.55 5.26
C ASP A 7 -5.02 6.26 3.97
N CYS A 8 -4.29 6.22 2.86
CA CYS A 8 -4.81 6.32 1.50
C CYS A 8 -4.56 5.04 0.67
N PRO A 9 -4.99 3.84 1.07
CA PRO A 9 -4.71 2.59 0.34
C PRO A 9 -5.32 2.57 -1.06
N THR A 10 -6.42 3.29 -1.26
CA THR A 10 -7.11 3.47 -2.54
C THR A 10 -7.10 4.91 -3.03
N GLY A 11 -6.17 5.71 -2.51
CA GLY A 11 -6.01 7.09 -2.90
C GLY A 11 -6.79 8.09 -2.07
N ILE A 12 -6.97 9.29 -2.63
CA ILE A 12 -7.59 10.43 -1.96
C ILE A 12 -8.24 11.38 -2.96
N ALA A 13 -9.44 11.82 -2.64
CA ALA A 13 -10.20 12.84 -3.35
C ALA A 13 -10.86 13.80 -2.35
N GLY A 14 -11.30 14.96 -2.78
CA GLY A 14 -11.85 15.96 -1.89
C GLY A 14 -13.12 15.49 -1.18
N ASP A 15 -14.04 14.87 -1.90
CA ASP A 15 -15.26 14.27 -1.36
C ASP A 15 -14.99 13.16 -0.33
N MET A 16 -13.90 12.39 -0.52
CA MET A 16 -13.46 11.38 0.45
C MET A 16 -12.94 12.05 1.73
N CYS A 17 -12.22 13.17 1.62
CA CYS A 17 -11.77 13.95 2.79
C CYS A 17 -12.96 14.45 3.59
N LEU A 18 -13.95 15.06 2.95
CA LEU A 18 -15.16 15.55 3.60
C LEU A 18 -15.97 14.41 4.23
N GLY A 19 -16.14 13.30 3.53
CA GLY A 19 -16.82 12.10 4.05
C GLY A 19 -16.13 11.57 5.31
N ALA A 20 -14.79 11.48 5.31
CA ALA A 20 -14.01 11.03 6.44
C ALA A 20 -14.13 11.98 7.65
N LEU A 21 -14.15 13.29 7.41
CA LEU A 21 -14.31 14.31 8.47
C LEU A 21 -15.70 14.23 9.14
N ILE A 22 -16.76 14.10 8.33
CA ILE A 22 -18.12 13.91 8.85
C ILE A 22 -18.20 12.60 9.64
N ASN A 23 -17.67 11.51 9.12
CA ASN A 23 -17.62 10.23 9.82
C ASN A 23 -16.83 10.33 11.15
N ALA A 24 -15.81 11.16 11.22
CA ALA A 24 -15.07 11.47 12.44
C ALA A 24 -15.83 12.40 13.40
N GLY A 25 -17.03 12.86 13.04
CA GLY A 25 -17.93 13.61 13.91
C GLY A 25 -18.00 15.12 13.65
N VAL A 26 -17.50 15.63 12.52
CA VAL A 26 -17.74 17.01 12.08
C VAL A 26 -19.21 17.12 11.67
N PRO A 27 -20.00 18.04 12.26
CA PRO A 27 -21.41 18.20 11.90
C PRO A 27 -21.55 18.74 10.46
N LEU A 28 -22.47 18.16 9.67
CA LEU A 28 -22.77 18.68 8.33
C LEU A 28 -23.27 20.13 8.39
N THR A 29 -24.08 20.47 9.39
CA THR A 29 -24.59 21.82 9.60
C THR A 29 -23.47 22.83 9.83
N TYR A 30 -22.41 22.44 10.56
CA TYR A 30 -21.23 23.30 10.74
C TYR A 30 -20.56 23.61 9.40
N LEU A 31 -20.37 22.60 8.54
CA LEU A 31 -19.78 22.82 7.21
C LEU A 31 -20.68 23.70 6.36
N GLN A 32 -22.00 23.46 6.34
CA GLN A 32 -22.95 24.28 5.58
C GLN A 32 -22.93 25.75 6.03
N GLU A 33 -22.98 26.00 7.34
CA GLU A 33 -22.96 27.37 7.91
C GLU A 33 -21.62 28.06 7.66
N SER A 34 -20.49 27.33 7.79
CA SER A 34 -19.15 27.90 7.60
C SER A 34 -18.78 28.14 6.13
N LEU A 35 -19.38 27.41 5.19
CA LEU A 35 -19.20 27.58 3.75
C LEU A 35 -20.13 28.68 3.17
N ALA A 36 -21.27 28.96 3.82
CA ALA A 36 -22.24 29.96 3.33
C ALA A 36 -21.65 31.34 3.05
N PRO A 37 -20.72 31.88 3.88
CA PRO A 37 -20.10 33.20 3.62
C PRO A 37 -19.23 33.27 2.35
N LEU A 38 -18.90 32.14 1.70
CA LEU A 38 -18.25 32.14 0.39
C LEU A 38 -19.15 32.71 -0.70
N GLY A 39 -20.46 32.85 -0.49
CA GLY A 39 -21.39 33.41 -1.43
C GLY A 39 -21.70 32.54 -2.65
N ILE A 40 -21.42 31.24 -2.57
CA ILE A 40 -21.65 30.23 -3.63
C ILE A 40 -22.77 29.24 -3.28
N GLY A 41 -23.57 29.52 -2.24
CA GLY A 41 -24.57 28.58 -1.70
C GLY A 41 -25.67 28.18 -2.68
N GLU A 42 -25.95 28.99 -3.70
CA GLU A 42 -26.93 28.65 -4.74
C GLU A 42 -26.39 27.67 -5.79
N GLU A 43 -25.07 27.53 -5.87
CA GLU A 43 -24.42 26.71 -6.90
C GLU A 43 -24.39 25.22 -6.55
N TYR A 44 -24.56 24.84 -5.28
CA TYR A 44 -24.44 23.47 -4.83
C TYR A 44 -25.34 23.12 -3.65
N THR A 45 -25.48 21.81 -3.43
CA THR A 45 -26.17 21.26 -2.24
C THR A 45 -25.33 20.11 -1.68
N LEU A 46 -25.12 20.08 -0.38
CA LEU A 46 -24.43 18.98 0.31
C LEU A 46 -25.40 17.91 0.77
N THR A 47 -25.14 16.67 0.39
CA THR A 47 -25.86 15.51 0.91
C THR A 47 -24.88 14.45 1.41
N VAL A 48 -25.29 13.73 2.46
CA VAL A 48 -24.46 12.71 3.11
C VAL A 48 -25.24 11.42 3.18
N GLU A 49 -24.57 10.33 2.83
CA GLU A 49 -25.13 8.98 2.97
C GLU A 49 -24.10 8.02 3.54
N THR A 50 -24.58 6.95 4.16
CA THR A 50 -23.72 5.82 4.54
C THR A 50 -23.77 4.80 3.41
N VAL A 51 -22.60 4.47 2.88
CA VAL A 51 -22.44 3.48 1.82
C VAL A 51 -21.56 2.33 2.27
N GLU A 52 -21.68 1.21 1.58
CA GLU A 52 -20.79 0.07 1.80
C GLU A 52 -19.80 -0.05 0.63
N ARG A 53 -18.54 -0.30 0.94
CA ARG A 53 -17.47 -0.58 -0.04
C ARG A 53 -16.76 -1.87 0.37
N CYS A 54 -16.97 -2.95 -0.36
CA CYS A 54 -16.44 -4.30 -0.06
C CYS A 54 -16.67 -4.70 1.40
N GLY A 55 -17.88 -4.52 1.93
CA GLY A 55 -18.24 -4.88 3.31
C GLY A 55 -17.82 -3.85 4.38
N VAL A 56 -17.21 -2.73 3.99
CA VAL A 56 -16.85 -1.65 4.92
C VAL A 56 -17.84 -0.50 4.80
N ALA A 57 -18.56 -0.20 5.90
CA ALA A 57 -19.43 0.96 5.97
C ALA A 57 -18.61 2.25 6.07
N ALA A 58 -18.89 3.23 5.21
CA ALA A 58 -18.21 4.50 5.16
C ALA A 58 -19.17 5.63 4.81
N THR A 59 -18.77 6.86 5.08
CA THR A 59 -19.59 8.05 4.77
C THR A 59 -19.21 8.59 3.39
N LYS A 60 -20.19 8.72 2.52
CA LYS A 60 -20.10 9.43 1.25
C LYS A 60 -20.72 10.80 1.39
N LEU A 61 -19.93 11.84 1.07
CA LEU A 61 -20.46 13.19 0.91
C LEU A 61 -20.56 13.49 -0.58
N HIS A 62 -21.68 14.07 -0.99
CA HIS A 62 -21.92 14.53 -2.34
C HIS A 62 -22.01 16.05 -2.35
N VAL A 63 -21.22 16.68 -3.23
CA VAL A 63 -21.37 18.07 -3.62
C VAL A 63 -22.19 18.09 -4.92
N ASN A 64 -23.49 18.20 -4.78
CA ASN A 64 -24.41 18.20 -5.91
C ASN A 64 -24.47 19.60 -6.52
N LEU A 65 -24.02 19.77 -7.76
CA LEU A 65 -24.08 21.05 -8.45
C LEU A 65 -25.51 21.36 -8.88
N ASN A 66 -26.02 22.54 -8.50
CA ASN A 66 -27.34 23.02 -8.85
C ASN A 66 -27.34 23.77 -10.21
N VAL A 67 -26.16 24.01 -10.76
CA VAL A 67 -25.94 24.74 -12.01
C VAL A 67 -25.29 23.85 -13.06
N THR A 68 -25.80 23.92 -14.29
CA THR A 68 -25.31 23.07 -15.40
C THR A 68 -23.92 23.49 -15.87
N ASN A 69 -23.57 24.78 -15.75
CA ASN A 69 -22.25 25.32 -16.10
C ASN A 69 -21.76 26.15 -14.91
N PRO A 70 -21.02 25.55 -13.97
CA PRO A 70 -20.46 26.28 -12.85
C PRO A 70 -19.48 27.35 -13.35
N PRO A 71 -19.40 28.52 -12.69
CA PRO A 71 -18.48 29.58 -13.06
C PRO A 71 -17.03 29.09 -13.03
N VAL A 72 -16.29 29.34 -14.12
CA VAL A 72 -14.85 29.13 -14.15
C VAL A 72 -14.19 30.28 -13.37
N ARG A 73 -13.40 29.90 -12.36
CA ARG A 73 -12.76 30.88 -11.48
C ARG A 73 -11.23 30.83 -11.65
N HIS A 74 -10.61 32.01 -11.61
CA HIS A 74 -9.16 32.16 -11.51
C HIS A 74 -8.73 32.20 -10.05
N LEU A 75 -7.44 31.95 -9.78
CA LEU A 75 -6.86 31.98 -8.45
C LEU A 75 -7.24 33.27 -7.68
N GLY A 76 -7.10 34.43 -8.30
CA GLY A 76 -7.43 35.74 -7.66
C GLY A 76 -8.89 35.85 -7.24
N THR A 77 -9.83 35.30 -8.01
CA THR A 77 -11.26 35.24 -7.66
C THR A 77 -11.48 34.34 -6.45
N ILE A 78 -10.87 33.12 -6.45
CA ILE A 78 -10.97 32.17 -5.36
C ILE A 78 -10.38 32.75 -4.07
N GLU A 79 -9.19 33.37 -4.15
CA GLU A 79 -8.60 34.04 -2.97
C GLU A 79 -9.49 35.16 -2.42
N SER A 80 -10.15 35.92 -3.30
CA SER A 80 -11.07 36.97 -2.88
C SER A 80 -12.30 36.43 -2.16
N LEU A 81 -12.87 35.31 -2.64
CA LEU A 81 -13.98 34.61 -1.98
C LEU A 81 -13.59 34.10 -0.61
N ILE A 82 -12.45 33.41 -0.51
CA ILE A 82 -11.95 32.84 0.76
C ILE A 82 -11.69 33.94 1.79
N ARG A 83 -10.99 35.00 1.42
CA ARG A 83 -10.70 36.15 2.33
C ARG A 83 -11.98 36.89 2.73
N GLY A 84 -12.92 37.07 1.78
CA GLY A 84 -14.21 37.69 2.04
C GLY A 84 -15.11 36.93 2.98
N ALA A 85 -14.98 35.62 3.03
CA ALA A 85 -15.76 34.72 3.88
C ALA A 85 -15.41 34.79 5.36
N LYS A 86 -14.27 35.42 5.74
CA LYS A 86 -13.81 35.57 7.14
C LYS A 86 -13.79 34.20 7.88
N LEU A 87 -13.22 33.20 7.22
CA LEU A 87 -13.06 31.85 7.81
C LEU A 87 -12.17 31.90 9.05
N PRO A 88 -12.19 30.86 9.92
CA PRO A 88 -11.18 30.69 10.95
C PRO A 88 -9.77 30.77 10.33
N SER A 89 -8.85 31.51 10.97
CA SER A 89 -7.59 31.91 10.34
C SER A 89 -6.76 30.75 9.81
N LYS A 90 -6.78 29.60 10.51
CA LYS A 90 -6.07 28.39 10.08
C LYS A 90 -6.72 27.76 8.85
N ALA A 91 -8.05 27.71 8.79
CA ALA A 91 -8.78 27.19 7.63
C ALA A 91 -8.59 28.11 6.42
N GLU A 92 -8.58 29.43 6.61
CA GLU A 92 -8.26 30.38 5.54
C GLU A 92 -6.85 30.19 5.01
N GLU A 93 -5.83 30.16 5.88
CA GLU A 93 -4.44 29.98 5.49
C GLU A 93 -4.22 28.69 4.71
N TRP A 94 -4.77 27.59 5.22
CA TRP A 94 -4.69 26.28 4.57
C TRP A 94 -5.36 26.25 3.20
N SER A 95 -6.58 26.78 3.11
CA SER A 95 -7.32 26.84 1.85
C SER A 95 -6.58 27.63 0.79
N LEU A 96 -6.08 28.82 1.13
CA LEU A 96 -5.28 29.65 0.22
C LEU A 96 -3.99 28.94 -0.20
N GLY A 97 -3.31 28.25 0.73
CA GLY A 97 -2.12 27.47 0.46
C GLY A 97 -2.37 26.34 -0.55
N ILE A 98 -3.48 25.62 -0.42
CA ILE A 98 -3.86 24.53 -1.32
C ILE A 98 -4.15 25.06 -2.72
N PHE A 99 -4.96 26.11 -2.86
CA PHE A 99 -5.28 26.68 -4.18
C PHE A 99 -4.06 27.26 -4.89
N ARG A 100 -3.11 27.87 -4.15
CA ARG A 100 -1.85 28.36 -4.73
C ARG A 100 -0.99 27.23 -5.28
N LYS A 101 -0.84 26.13 -4.54
CA LYS A 101 -0.10 24.96 -5.04
C LYS A 101 -0.77 24.34 -6.26
N LEU A 102 -2.09 24.25 -6.22
CA LEU A 102 -2.86 23.77 -7.35
C LEU A 102 -2.69 24.65 -8.59
N ALA A 103 -2.71 25.98 -8.41
CA ALA A 103 -2.47 26.92 -9.51
C ALA A 103 -1.05 26.77 -10.11
N VAL A 104 -0.04 26.53 -9.28
CA VAL A 104 1.32 26.28 -9.75
C VAL A 104 1.39 24.99 -10.57
N ALA A 105 0.75 23.89 -10.11
CA ALA A 105 0.73 22.64 -10.83
C ALA A 105 0.00 22.75 -12.17
N GLU A 106 -1.17 23.36 -12.19
CA GLU A 106 -1.93 23.60 -13.44
C GLU A 106 -1.18 24.52 -14.40
N ALA A 107 -0.53 25.56 -13.89
CA ALA A 107 0.28 26.48 -14.70
C ALA A 107 1.46 25.74 -15.36
N ALA A 108 2.13 24.84 -14.66
CA ALA A 108 3.20 24.01 -15.22
C ALA A 108 2.69 23.13 -16.36
N VAL A 109 1.53 22.46 -16.18
CA VAL A 109 0.91 21.62 -17.21
C VAL A 109 0.54 22.40 -18.46
N HIS A 110 0.05 23.65 -18.30
CA HIS A 110 -0.44 24.46 -19.40
C HIS A 110 0.57 25.48 -19.95
N ASN A 111 1.81 25.48 -19.45
CA ASN A 111 2.85 26.45 -19.78
C ASN A 111 2.32 27.89 -19.63
N ALA A 112 1.64 28.16 -18.52
CA ALA A 112 1.01 29.44 -18.17
C ALA A 112 1.62 29.98 -16.85
N THR A 113 1.12 31.13 -16.37
CA THR A 113 1.44 31.59 -15.01
C THR A 113 0.32 31.23 -14.05
N PRO A 114 0.62 31.06 -12.74
CA PRO A 114 -0.40 30.72 -11.75
C PRO A 114 -1.57 31.70 -11.68
N GLU A 115 -1.34 32.97 -12.03
CA GLU A 115 -2.35 34.04 -12.06
C GLU A 115 -3.26 33.96 -13.30
N SER A 116 -2.72 33.44 -14.42
CA SER A 116 -3.41 33.38 -15.70
C SER A 116 -4.06 32.04 -15.99
N VAL A 117 -3.73 31.02 -15.24
CA VAL A 117 -4.27 29.68 -15.46
C VAL A 117 -5.78 29.64 -15.19
N HIS A 118 -6.50 29.02 -16.10
CA HIS A 118 -7.91 28.71 -15.91
C HIS A 118 -8.02 27.32 -15.25
N PHE A 119 -8.67 27.26 -14.12
CA PHE A 119 -8.99 26.00 -13.46
C PHE A 119 -10.17 25.32 -14.20
N HIS A 120 -9.87 24.49 -15.18
CA HIS A 120 -10.92 23.83 -15.97
C HIS A 120 -11.66 22.74 -15.22
N GLU A 121 -11.00 22.09 -14.24
CA GLU A 121 -11.55 21.02 -13.43
C GLU A 121 -11.53 21.34 -11.94
N VAL A 122 -10.52 22.05 -11.47
CA VAL A 122 -10.27 22.32 -10.04
C VAL A 122 -10.69 23.70 -9.56
N GLY A 123 -11.19 24.56 -10.44
CA GLY A 123 -11.80 25.86 -10.09
C GLY A 123 -13.31 25.81 -10.03
N ALA A 124 -13.89 24.66 -10.27
CA ALA A 124 -15.32 24.41 -10.14
C ALA A 124 -15.78 24.51 -8.68
N THR A 125 -17.03 24.69 -8.49
CA THR A 125 -17.66 24.90 -7.18
C THR A 125 -17.43 23.71 -6.23
N ASP A 126 -17.39 22.48 -6.77
CA ASP A 126 -17.11 21.25 -6.01
C ASP A 126 -15.71 21.26 -5.39
N ALA A 127 -14.68 21.61 -6.15
CA ALA A 127 -13.32 21.71 -5.63
C ALA A 127 -13.17 22.80 -4.55
N LEU A 128 -13.89 23.94 -4.72
CA LEU A 128 -13.89 25.00 -3.71
C LEU A 128 -14.52 24.50 -2.39
N VAL A 129 -15.64 23.81 -2.49
CA VAL A 129 -16.33 23.20 -1.33
C VAL A 129 -15.46 22.12 -0.68
N ASP A 130 -14.86 21.25 -1.47
CA ASP A 130 -14.02 20.15 -1.01
C ASP A 130 -12.79 20.66 -0.23
N ILE A 131 -12.09 21.64 -0.80
CA ILE A 131 -10.86 22.19 -0.20
C ILE A 131 -11.19 22.97 1.07
N VAL A 132 -12.08 23.96 0.96
CA VAL A 132 -12.41 24.83 2.10
C VAL A 132 -13.09 24.02 3.21
N GLY A 133 -14.03 23.15 2.84
CA GLY A 133 -14.70 22.26 3.78
C GLY A 133 -13.75 21.30 4.50
N THR A 134 -12.74 20.76 3.80
CA THR A 134 -11.71 19.93 4.41
C THR A 134 -10.89 20.72 5.44
N CYS A 135 -10.48 21.94 5.10
CA CYS A 135 -9.74 22.81 6.02
C CYS A 135 -10.57 23.17 7.25
N LEU A 136 -11.84 23.52 7.07
CA LEU A 136 -12.79 23.80 8.15
C LEU A 136 -13.00 22.59 9.05
N GLY A 137 -13.17 21.40 8.49
CA GLY A 137 -13.36 20.18 9.26
C GLY A 137 -12.14 19.77 10.06
N LEU A 138 -10.94 19.90 9.52
CA LEU A 138 -9.68 19.66 10.22
C LEU A 138 -9.48 20.65 11.38
N GLU A 139 -9.80 21.92 11.14
CA GLU A 139 -9.72 22.95 12.14
C GLU A 139 -10.74 22.74 13.26
N TRP A 140 -12.00 22.41 12.93
CA TRP A 140 -13.04 22.07 13.91
C TRP A 140 -12.64 20.90 14.80
N LEU A 141 -11.98 19.89 14.25
CA LEU A 141 -11.44 18.77 15.02
C LEU A 141 -10.22 19.15 15.87
N GLY A 142 -9.71 20.35 15.71
CA GLY A 142 -8.54 20.86 16.43
C GLY A 142 -7.22 20.20 16.01
N VAL A 143 -7.12 19.77 14.74
CA VAL A 143 -5.90 19.16 14.19
C VAL A 143 -4.78 20.19 14.15
N GLU A 144 -3.63 19.87 14.76
CA GLU A 144 -2.45 20.72 14.78
C GLU A 144 -1.41 20.31 13.73
N ALA A 145 -1.35 19.03 13.40
CA ALA A 145 -0.45 18.48 12.40
C ALA A 145 -1.14 17.36 11.61
N LEU A 146 -0.96 17.40 10.29
CA LEU A 146 -1.41 16.35 9.37
C LEU A 146 -0.21 15.53 8.88
N TYR A 147 -0.39 14.23 8.79
CA TYR A 147 0.52 13.27 8.15
C TYR A 147 -0.26 12.46 7.13
N CYS A 148 0.43 11.91 6.14
CA CYS A 148 -0.22 11.13 5.08
C CYS A 148 0.60 9.89 4.73
N SER A 149 -0.05 8.79 4.38
CA SER A 149 0.60 7.60 3.83
C SER A 149 1.27 7.88 2.48
N ALA A 150 2.05 6.93 1.97
CA ALA A 150 2.35 6.89 0.54
C ALA A 150 1.06 6.83 -0.28
N LEU A 151 1.08 7.36 -1.51
CA LEU A 151 -0.09 7.44 -2.39
C LEU A 151 -0.02 6.41 -3.53
N PRO A 152 -1.12 5.73 -3.85
CA PRO A 152 -1.17 4.82 -4.99
C PRO A 152 -1.24 5.60 -6.30
N THR A 153 -0.49 5.14 -7.32
CA THR A 153 -0.47 5.80 -8.64
C THR A 153 -1.80 5.68 -9.40
N GLY A 154 -2.57 4.62 -9.12
CA GLY A 154 -3.65 4.27 -10.02
C GLY A 154 -3.13 3.82 -11.38
N GLY A 155 -3.98 3.89 -12.41
CA GLY A 155 -3.63 3.52 -13.78
C GLY A 155 -4.77 3.75 -14.77
N GLY A 156 -4.54 3.41 -16.03
CA GLY A 156 -5.53 3.58 -17.08
C GLY A 156 -5.65 5.02 -17.57
N THR A 157 -6.88 5.46 -17.89
CA THR A 157 -7.15 6.81 -18.41
C THR A 157 -8.43 7.39 -17.81
N VAL A 158 -8.47 8.70 -17.61
CA VAL A 158 -9.65 9.47 -17.20
C VAL A 158 -10.08 10.44 -18.30
N ARG A 159 -11.39 10.73 -18.36
CA ARG A 159 -11.92 11.77 -19.25
C ARG A 159 -11.88 13.11 -18.53
N ALA A 160 -11.17 14.06 -19.08
CA ALA A 160 -10.94 15.39 -18.58
C ALA A 160 -11.46 16.45 -19.58
N ALA A 161 -11.47 17.73 -19.21
CA ALA A 161 -11.88 18.84 -20.09
C ALA A 161 -11.07 18.87 -21.40
N HIS A 162 -9.80 18.48 -21.36
CA HIS A 162 -8.88 18.43 -22.50
C HIS A 162 -8.86 17.07 -23.25
N GLY A 163 -9.82 16.19 -22.98
CA GLY A 163 -9.91 14.89 -23.62
C GLY A 163 -9.56 13.73 -22.66
N ARG A 164 -8.96 12.66 -23.19
CA ARG A 164 -8.52 11.52 -22.38
C ARG A 164 -7.09 11.72 -21.92
N LEU A 165 -6.90 11.71 -20.60
CA LEU A 165 -5.58 11.83 -19.97
C LEU A 165 -5.16 10.50 -19.35
N PRO A 166 -3.85 10.17 -19.36
CA PRO A 166 -3.32 9.04 -18.60
C PRO A 166 -3.43 9.31 -17.10
N VAL A 167 -3.57 8.25 -16.32
CA VAL A 167 -3.55 8.30 -14.84
C VAL A 167 -2.20 7.80 -14.34
N PRO A 168 -1.53 8.56 -13.43
CA PRO A 168 -1.94 9.83 -12.81
C PRO A 168 -2.00 10.98 -13.83
N VAL A 169 -2.96 11.89 -13.64
CA VAL A 169 -3.07 13.08 -14.52
C VAL A 169 -1.88 14.03 -14.30
N PRO A 170 -1.50 14.83 -15.33
CA PRO A 170 -0.30 15.66 -15.25
C PRO A 170 -0.23 16.57 -14.02
N ALA A 171 -1.33 17.22 -13.65
CA ALA A 171 -1.37 18.08 -12.46
C ALA A 171 -1.07 17.33 -11.15
N VAL A 172 -1.46 16.05 -11.05
CA VAL A 172 -1.14 15.20 -9.89
C VAL A 172 0.36 14.90 -9.85
N LEU A 173 0.99 14.63 -10.99
CA LEU A 173 2.43 14.39 -11.06
C LEU A 173 3.23 15.62 -10.64
N GLU A 174 2.85 16.82 -11.10
CA GLU A 174 3.45 18.09 -10.68
C GLU A 174 3.32 18.31 -9.16
N LEU A 175 2.13 18.06 -8.60
CA LEU A 175 1.90 18.16 -7.16
C LEU A 175 2.77 17.17 -6.39
N TRP A 176 2.91 15.93 -6.85
CA TRP A 176 3.73 14.93 -6.20
C TRP A 176 5.21 15.28 -6.25
N GLU A 177 5.69 15.82 -7.37
CA GLU A 177 7.06 16.31 -7.48
C GLU A 177 7.33 17.45 -6.50
N MET A 178 6.44 18.46 -6.45
CA MET A 178 6.55 19.56 -5.48
C MET A 178 6.55 19.09 -4.02
N GLY A 179 5.77 18.07 -3.70
CA GLY A 179 5.64 17.53 -2.35
C GLY A 179 6.61 16.41 -2.02
N GLN A 180 7.43 15.95 -2.96
CA GLN A 180 8.30 14.76 -2.83
C GLN A 180 7.53 13.57 -2.25
N VAL A 181 6.32 13.32 -2.81
CA VAL A 181 5.38 12.33 -2.31
C VAL A 181 5.87 10.92 -2.61
N PRO A 182 5.99 10.02 -1.62
CA PRO A 182 6.27 8.62 -1.89
C PRO A 182 5.06 7.97 -2.57
N ILE A 183 5.28 7.37 -3.72
CA ILE A 183 4.22 6.75 -4.53
C ILE A 183 4.48 5.26 -4.72
N TYR A 184 3.41 4.50 -4.98
CA TYR A 184 3.49 3.06 -5.26
C TYR A 184 2.33 2.63 -6.16
N SER A 185 2.49 1.51 -6.89
CA SER A 185 1.38 0.91 -7.64
C SER A 185 0.68 -0.14 -6.77
N ASN A 186 -0.66 -0.07 -6.73
CA ASN A 186 -1.52 -1.09 -6.11
C ASN A 186 -2.23 -1.98 -7.15
N GLY A 187 -1.89 -1.86 -8.44
CA GLY A 187 -2.44 -2.66 -9.53
C GLY A 187 -3.88 -2.32 -9.92
N ILE A 188 -4.41 -1.17 -9.50
CA ILE A 188 -5.77 -0.73 -9.82
C ILE A 188 -5.72 0.27 -10.97
N ASP A 189 -6.35 -0.06 -12.12
CA ASP A 189 -6.42 0.80 -13.29
C ASP A 189 -7.59 1.79 -13.21
N ARG A 190 -7.46 2.77 -12.30
CA ARG A 190 -8.41 3.87 -12.09
C ARG A 190 -7.66 5.10 -11.58
N GLU A 191 -8.27 6.27 -11.74
CA GLU A 191 -7.85 7.47 -11.02
C GLU A 191 -8.17 7.28 -9.53
N LEU A 192 -7.12 7.19 -8.71
CA LEU A 192 -7.21 6.98 -7.27
C LEU A 192 -6.91 8.26 -6.50
N VAL A 193 -6.06 9.10 -7.07
CA VAL A 193 -5.69 10.39 -6.49
C VAL A 193 -6.09 11.50 -7.46
N THR A 194 -7.05 12.32 -7.02
CA THR A 194 -7.48 13.48 -7.79
C THR A 194 -6.56 14.68 -7.56
N PRO A 195 -6.49 15.68 -8.48
CA PRO A 195 -5.74 16.90 -8.24
C PRO A 195 -6.10 17.60 -6.93
N THR A 196 -7.39 17.64 -6.59
CA THR A 196 -7.88 18.21 -5.32
C THR A 196 -7.32 17.45 -4.11
N GLY A 197 -7.41 16.12 -4.12
CA GLY A 197 -6.88 15.28 -3.04
C GLY A 197 -5.36 15.40 -2.90
N ALA A 198 -4.62 15.39 -4.02
CA ALA A 198 -3.18 15.59 -4.04
C ALA A 198 -2.79 16.96 -3.45
N ALA A 199 -3.45 18.03 -3.88
CA ALA A 199 -3.16 19.39 -3.41
C ALA A 199 -3.38 19.55 -1.90
N ILE A 200 -4.45 18.94 -1.35
CA ILE A 200 -4.73 18.92 0.08
C ILE A 200 -3.55 18.32 0.84
N VAL A 201 -3.12 17.11 0.50
CA VAL A 201 -2.07 16.43 1.28
C VAL A 201 -0.69 17.01 1.03
N VAL A 202 -0.37 17.43 -0.19
CA VAL A 202 0.92 18.07 -0.51
C VAL A 202 1.09 19.40 0.22
N THR A 203 -0.02 20.09 0.51
CA THR A 203 0.03 21.37 1.22
C THR A 203 0.04 21.19 2.74
N LEU A 204 -0.78 20.29 3.25
CA LEU A 204 -1.05 20.19 4.68
C LEU A 204 -0.21 19.14 5.40
N ALA A 205 0.25 18.09 4.70
CA ALA A 205 1.01 17.03 5.36
C ALA A 205 2.43 17.50 5.72
N LYS A 206 2.75 17.42 7.01
CA LYS A 206 4.11 17.67 7.52
C LYS A 206 5.12 16.64 7.00
N LYS A 207 4.66 15.40 6.81
CA LYS A 207 5.48 14.28 6.34
C LYS A 207 4.60 13.19 5.73
N PHE A 208 5.14 12.54 4.70
CA PHE A 208 4.58 11.34 4.10
C PHE A 208 5.24 10.07 4.66
N GLY A 209 4.53 8.95 4.65
CA GLY A 209 5.02 7.63 5.06
C GLY A 209 4.17 6.98 6.14
N GLY A 210 4.79 6.20 7.02
CA GLY A 210 4.08 5.51 8.10
C GLY A 210 3.46 6.46 9.10
N CYS A 211 2.36 6.01 9.75
CA CYS A 211 1.70 6.78 10.80
C CYS A 211 2.67 7.06 11.95
N PRO A 212 2.82 8.32 12.39
CA PRO A 212 3.63 8.64 13.57
C PRO A 212 3.02 8.00 14.82
N PRO A 213 3.80 7.81 15.89
CA PRO A 213 3.26 7.37 17.15
C PRO A 213 2.14 8.32 17.63
N LEU A 214 0.94 7.79 17.75
CA LEU A 214 -0.22 8.53 18.24
C LEU A 214 -1.13 7.65 19.10
N ARG A 215 -1.76 8.22 20.09
CA ARG A 215 -2.84 7.61 20.85
C ARG A 215 -4.16 7.86 20.11
N LEU A 216 -4.64 6.85 19.37
CA LEU A 216 -5.82 6.95 18.54
C LEU A 216 -7.07 7.30 19.40
N GLN A 217 -7.79 8.35 19.00
CA GLN A 217 -9.01 8.83 19.66
C GLN A 217 -10.25 8.68 18.75
N LYS A 218 -10.09 8.93 17.44
CA LYS A 218 -11.18 8.87 16.46
C LYS A 218 -10.67 8.28 15.13
N VAL A 219 -11.57 7.63 14.42
CA VAL A 219 -11.40 7.17 13.05
C VAL A 219 -12.53 7.72 12.21
N GLY A 220 -12.24 8.23 11.04
CA GLY A 220 -13.23 8.62 10.02
C GLY A 220 -13.00 7.84 8.73
N LEU A 221 -14.07 7.37 8.12
CA LEU A 221 -14.06 6.58 6.89
C LEU A 221 -14.82 7.33 5.79
N GLY A 222 -14.11 7.86 4.80
CA GLY A 222 -14.67 8.59 3.66
C GLY A 222 -14.69 7.74 2.40
N ALA A 223 -15.89 7.49 1.85
CA ALA A 223 -16.06 6.62 0.70
C ALA A 223 -15.77 7.33 -0.63
N GLY A 224 -15.01 6.68 -1.51
CA GLY A 224 -14.87 7.08 -2.90
C GLY A 224 -16.09 6.70 -3.75
N SER A 225 -16.17 7.27 -4.97
CA SER A 225 -17.33 7.13 -5.87
C SER A 225 -17.37 5.79 -6.61
N HIS A 226 -16.22 5.13 -6.80
CA HIS A 226 -16.13 3.90 -7.59
C HIS A 226 -16.02 2.66 -6.73
N ASP A 227 -16.61 1.55 -7.22
CA ASP A 227 -16.34 0.23 -6.66
C ASP A 227 -15.00 -0.27 -7.18
N LEU A 228 -14.14 -0.72 -6.26
CA LEU A 228 -12.80 -1.22 -6.52
C LEU A 228 -12.66 -2.65 -5.98
N PRO A 229 -11.63 -3.40 -6.37
CA PRO A 229 -11.37 -4.75 -5.84
C PRO A 229 -11.12 -4.79 -4.32
N ILE A 230 -10.75 -3.67 -3.73
CA ILE A 230 -10.57 -3.45 -2.29
C ILE A 230 -11.44 -2.26 -1.86
N PRO A 231 -11.76 -2.10 -0.55
CA PRO A 231 -12.59 -1.00 -0.10
C PRO A 231 -12.09 0.37 -0.55
N ASN A 232 -12.88 1.07 -1.38
CA ASN A 232 -12.56 2.43 -1.84
C ASN A 232 -12.89 3.44 -0.73
N VAL A 233 -12.00 3.52 0.25
CA VAL A 233 -12.20 4.30 1.47
C VAL A 233 -10.92 5.00 1.89
N LEU A 234 -11.00 6.31 2.08
CA LEU A 234 -9.99 7.09 2.80
C LEU A 234 -10.18 6.90 4.30
N ARG A 235 -9.12 6.56 5.01
CA ARG A 235 -9.14 6.42 6.47
C ARG A 235 -8.46 7.63 7.13
N LEU A 236 -9.21 8.37 7.91
CA LEU A 236 -8.70 9.48 8.72
C LEU A 236 -8.56 9.02 10.16
N TRP A 237 -7.34 9.02 10.68
CA TRP A 237 -7.04 8.68 12.06
C TRP A 237 -6.68 9.95 12.83
N ILE A 238 -7.32 10.16 13.96
CA ILE A 238 -7.12 11.36 14.79
C ILE A 238 -6.74 10.93 16.20
N GLY A 239 -5.72 11.53 16.77
CA GLY A 239 -5.29 11.22 18.11
C GLY A 239 -4.26 12.20 18.67
N GLU A 240 -3.78 11.89 19.86
CA GLU A 240 -2.71 12.64 20.52
C GLU A 240 -1.36 12.00 20.21
N GLY A 241 -0.44 12.83 19.72
CA GLY A 241 0.93 12.42 19.44
C GLY A 241 1.92 13.48 19.86
N SER A 242 3.19 13.10 19.93
CA SER A 242 4.31 14.04 20.06
C SER A 242 4.92 14.26 18.68
N GLU A 243 5.40 15.46 18.37
CA GLU A 243 6.34 15.62 17.27
C GLU A 243 7.56 14.77 17.63
N GLY A 244 7.72 13.66 16.91
CA GLY A 244 8.86 12.80 17.10
C GLY A 244 10.12 13.59 16.76
N GLY A 245 10.81 14.07 17.76
CA GLY A 245 12.20 14.38 17.63
C GLY A 245 12.88 13.10 17.09
N SER A 246 13.70 13.22 16.09
CA SER A 246 14.64 12.21 15.64
C SER A 246 15.62 11.90 16.78
N GLY A 247 15.13 11.15 17.74
CA GLY A 247 15.90 10.60 18.84
C GLY A 247 15.89 9.11 18.68
N ASP A 248 16.98 8.58 18.15
CA ASP A 248 17.37 7.19 18.31
C ASP A 248 17.25 6.82 19.79
N ARG A 249 16.10 6.31 20.20
CA ARG A 249 16.00 5.57 21.45
C ARG A 249 16.49 4.17 21.17
N HIS A 250 17.80 4.00 21.24
CA HIS A 250 18.39 2.72 21.53
C HIS A 250 17.70 2.16 22.77
N HIS A 251 16.85 1.17 22.60
CA HIS A 251 16.44 0.31 23.70
C HIS A 251 17.67 -0.47 24.14
N HIS A 252 18.41 0.07 25.10
CA HIS A 252 19.34 -0.70 25.89
C HIS A 252 18.54 -1.74 26.68
N HIS A 253 18.45 -2.94 26.17
CA HIS A 253 18.13 -4.09 27.00
C HIS A 253 19.29 -4.29 27.96
N HIS A 254 19.14 -3.79 29.17
CA HIS A 254 19.99 -4.20 30.28
C HIS A 254 19.70 -5.68 30.56
N HIS A 255 20.55 -6.56 30.07
CA HIS A 255 20.67 -7.90 30.58
C HIS A 255 21.33 -7.80 31.96
N HIS A 256 20.54 -7.93 33.01
CA HIS A 256 21.06 -8.21 34.33
C HIS A 256 21.58 -9.66 34.31
N HIS A 257 22.89 -9.79 34.24
CA HIS A 257 23.56 -11.03 34.60
C HIS A 257 23.53 -11.15 36.12
N HIS A 258 22.70 -12.03 36.63
CA HIS A 258 22.82 -12.49 37.99
C HIS A 258 23.97 -13.52 38.05
N HIS A 259 25.07 -13.09 38.66
CA HIS A 259 26.08 -14.01 39.16
C HIS A 259 25.49 -14.73 40.38
N HIS A 260 25.33 -16.04 40.30
CA HIS A 260 25.13 -16.89 41.48
C HIS A 260 26.50 -17.26 42.04
N GLU A 261 26.83 -16.66 43.19
CA GLU A 261 27.84 -17.20 44.09
C GLU A 261 27.14 -18.16 45.06
N HIS A 262 27.66 -19.37 45.17
CA HIS A 262 27.27 -20.36 46.13
C HIS A 262 27.93 -20.07 47.46
N GLU A 263 27.13 -19.86 48.48
CA GLU A 263 27.58 -20.17 49.87
C GLU A 263 26.52 -20.96 50.61
N HIS A 264 27.00 -22.08 51.18
CA HIS A 264 26.27 -23.01 52.05
C HIS A 264 26.06 -22.36 53.45
N SER A 265 24.86 -22.49 53.98
CA SER A 265 24.69 -22.86 55.41
C SER A 265 23.24 -23.17 55.76
N VAL A 266 23.09 -24.11 56.46
CA VAL A 266 22.23 -25.03 57.16
C VAL A 266 21.19 -24.37 58.08
N GLU A 267 20.00 -25.07 58.21
CA GLU A 267 19.07 -25.22 59.34
C GLU A 267 17.93 -24.20 59.54
N GLY A 268 16.73 -24.76 59.67
CA GLY A 268 15.70 -24.25 60.57
C GLY A 268 14.23 -24.37 60.13
N THR A 269 13.66 -25.56 60.27
CA THR A 269 12.26 -25.92 60.72
C THR A 269 11.14 -24.88 60.76
N GLY A 270 9.93 -25.30 60.25
CA GLY A 270 8.63 -24.74 60.72
C GLY A 270 7.55 -24.63 59.62
N ASP A 271 6.82 -25.58 59.37
CA ASP A 271 5.47 -26.14 59.55
C ASP A 271 4.27 -25.20 59.30
N ARG A 272 3.24 -25.78 58.64
CA ARG A 272 1.81 -25.38 58.47
C ARG A 272 1.48 -24.31 57.41
N GLY A 273 0.55 -24.51 56.49
CA GLY A 273 -0.46 -25.56 56.22
C GLY A 273 -1.58 -24.96 55.32
N GLN A 274 -2.15 -25.80 54.50
CA GLN A 274 -3.50 -25.69 53.89
C GLN A 274 -3.80 -24.51 52.98
N GLY A 275 -4.40 -24.64 51.81
CA GLY A 275 -5.43 -25.53 51.30
C GLY A 275 -5.79 -25.27 49.84
N ILE A 276 -5.99 -26.24 49.18
CA ILE A 276 -6.89 -26.80 48.18
C ILE A 276 -7.87 -25.81 47.51
N GLY A 277 -7.94 -25.90 46.18
CA GLY A 277 -9.03 -25.34 45.39
C GLY A 277 -8.96 -25.67 43.90
N ASN A 278 -9.00 -26.96 43.55
CA ASN A 278 -9.33 -27.39 42.18
C ASN A 278 -10.79 -27.09 41.86
N ARG A 279 -11.08 -26.58 40.66
CA ARG A 279 -12.37 -26.73 40.00
C ARG A 279 -12.18 -27.10 38.54
N GLU A 280 -12.35 -28.42 38.29
CA GLU A 280 -12.73 -29.00 37.02
C GLU A 280 -14.18 -28.63 36.68
N TRP A 281 -14.46 -28.39 35.43
CA TRP A 281 -15.77 -28.55 34.80
C TRP A 281 -15.47 -29.22 33.45
N GLY A 282 -15.81 -30.44 33.17
CA GLY A 282 -17.05 -31.18 33.24
C GLY A 282 -17.59 -31.29 31.82
N MET A 283 -17.27 -32.41 31.13
CA MET A 283 -17.83 -32.80 29.83
C MET A 283 -19.32 -33.13 30.02
N GLY A 284 -20.15 -32.75 29.00
CA GLY A 284 -21.51 -33.23 28.86
C GLY A 284 -21.78 -33.69 27.44
N ASN A 285 -21.73 -35.02 27.24
CA ASN A 285 -22.29 -35.71 26.07
C ASN A 285 -23.81 -35.74 26.17
N GLY A 286 -24.51 -35.61 25.05
CA GLY A 286 -25.94 -35.84 24.92
C GLY A 286 -26.27 -36.29 23.50
N GLU A 287 -26.48 -37.57 23.36
CA GLU A 287 -26.94 -38.30 22.17
C GLU A 287 -28.47 -38.20 22.01
N GLU A 288 -28.88 -38.45 20.76
CA GLU A 288 -30.12 -39.11 20.29
C GLU A 288 -31.40 -38.29 20.00
N GLY A 289 -31.88 -38.50 18.77
CA GLY A 289 -33.24 -38.21 18.34
C GLY A 289 -33.50 -38.55 16.86
N ARG A 290 -33.77 -39.83 16.58
CA ARG A 290 -34.29 -40.36 15.30
C ARG A 290 -35.68 -39.84 15.02
N GLY A 291 -35.98 -39.52 13.73
CA GLY A 291 -37.35 -39.36 13.25
C GLY A 291 -37.46 -39.58 11.74
N ASN A 292 -38.03 -40.71 11.37
CA ASN A 292 -38.18 -41.31 10.04
C ASN A 292 -39.58 -41.00 9.44
N ARG A 293 -39.73 -41.15 8.10
CA ARG A 293 -40.95 -41.26 7.23
C ARG A 293 -41.36 -39.96 6.53
N GLY A 294 -41.70 -39.99 5.25
CA GLY A 294 -42.20 -41.05 4.39
C GLY A 294 -42.39 -40.59 2.94
N GLN A 295 -42.57 -41.55 2.18
CA GLN A 295 -42.79 -41.77 0.77
C GLN A 295 -43.84 -40.85 0.07
N GLY A 296 -43.66 -40.65 -1.24
CA GLY A 296 -44.71 -40.22 -2.16
C GLY A 296 -44.27 -40.40 -3.61
N ALA A 297 -44.66 -41.52 -4.19
CA ALA A 297 -44.49 -41.88 -5.60
C ALA A 297 -45.58 -41.25 -6.49
N GLY A 298 -45.27 -40.95 -7.74
CA GLY A 298 -46.24 -40.59 -8.77
C GLY A 298 -45.69 -40.82 -10.16
N LYS A 299 -46.15 -41.90 -10.77
CA LYS A 299 -45.94 -42.35 -12.17
C LYS A 299 -46.83 -41.59 -13.13
N SER A 300 -46.41 -41.49 -14.41
CA SER A 300 -47.09 -42.02 -15.65
C SER A 300 -46.46 -41.34 -16.88
N GLU A 301 -45.83 -42.07 -17.81
CA GLU A 301 -46.41 -42.66 -19.03
C GLU A 301 -46.79 -41.57 -20.05
N SER A 302 -46.53 -41.60 -21.36
CA SER A 302 -45.97 -42.61 -22.28
C SER A 302 -45.97 -42.01 -23.71
N SER A 303 -45.27 -42.69 -24.61
CA SER A 303 -45.45 -42.75 -26.08
C SER A 303 -44.68 -41.65 -26.86
N GLY A 304 -43.98 -41.96 -27.93
CA GLY A 304 -43.66 -43.16 -28.65
C GLY A 304 -43.09 -42.80 -30.02
N LEU A 305 -42.17 -43.62 -30.55
CA LEU A 305 -41.84 -43.85 -31.97
C LEU A 305 -41.21 -42.69 -32.78
N SER A 306 -40.20 -42.84 -33.60
CA SER A 306 -39.46 -43.94 -34.22
C SER A 306 -38.26 -43.41 -35.02
N LEU A 307 -37.15 -44.17 -35.02
CA LEU A 307 -36.17 -44.46 -36.10
C LEU A 307 -35.82 -43.37 -37.16
N ASP A 308 -34.58 -42.91 -37.27
CA ASP A 308 -33.57 -43.51 -38.15
C ASP A 308 -32.27 -42.67 -38.19
N GLY A 309 -31.13 -43.33 -38.34
CA GLY A 309 -30.01 -42.82 -39.11
C GLY A 309 -28.77 -42.32 -38.39
N SER A 310 -27.93 -43.24 -37.91
CA SER A 310 -26.46 -43.28 -38.07
C SER A 310 -25.65 -41.98 -38.01
N GLY A 311 -24.78 -41.89 -37.02
CA GLY A 311 -23.64 -40.97 -37.05
C GLY A 311 -23.10 -40.65 -35.66
N ASN A 312 -22.16 -41.44 -35.17
CA ASN A 312 -21.54 -41.37 -33.86
C ASN A 312 -20.63 -40.14 -33.74
N PRO A 313 -20.92 -39.12 -32.89
CA PRO A 313 -20.05 -37.95 -32.70
C PRO A 313 -19.00 -38.08 -31.59
N GLU A 314 -18.90 -39.21 -30.90
CA GLU A 314 -18.02 -39.30 -29.71
C GLU A 314 -16.51 -39.46 -30.00
N LEU A 315 -16.11 -39.73 -31.22
CA LEU A 315 -14.69 -39.92 -31.58
C LEU A 315 -13.95 -38.61 -31.94
N LYS A 316 -14.66 -37.49 -32.13
CA LYS A 316 -14.03 -36.20 -32.47
C LYS A 316 -13.67 -35.37 -31.24
N THR A 317 -14.32 -35.59 -30.09
CA THR A 317 -14.10 -34.77 -28.87
C THR A 317 -12.89 -35.23 -28.08
N GLN A 318 -12.50 -36.48 -28.13
CA GLN A 318 -11.29 -36.97 -27.46
C GLN A 318 -10.00 -36.55 -28.16
N ASN A 319 -10.03 -36.44 -29.51
CA ASN A 319 -8.85 -35.99 -30.28
C ASN A 319 -8.56 -34.49 -30.16
N SER A 320 -9.56 -33.65 -29.86
CA SER A 320 -9.34 -32.23 -29.62
C SER A 320 -8.70 -31.96 -28.24
N LYS A 321 -9.07 -32.73 -27.21
CA LYS A 321 -8.46 -32.62 -25.89
C LYS A 321 -7.00 -33.12 -25.84
N LEU A 322 -6.70 -34.18 -26.61
CA LEU A 322 -5.33 -34.67 -26.77
C LEU A 322 -4.44 -33.70 -27.56
N LYS A 323 -4.99 -33.03 -28.60
CA LYS A 323 -4.23 -32.02 -29.34
C LYS A 323 -3.96 -30.76 -28.52
N THR A 324 -4.87 -30.36 -27.65
CA THR A 324 -4.67 -29.19 -26.77
C THR A 324 -3.67 -29.49 -25.66
N GLN A 325 -3.67 -30.70 -25.10
CA GLN A 325 -2.66 -31.09 -24.08
C GLN A 325 -1.27 -31.29 -24.69
N ASN A 326 -1.18 -31.81 -25.93
CA ASN A 326 0.12 -31.90 -26.62
C ASN A 326 0.64 -30.53 -27.08
N SER A 327 -0.24 -29.60 -27.46
CA SER A 327 0.15 -28.25 -27.81
C SER A 327 0.68 -27.48 -26.61
N LEU A 328 0.10 -27.64 -25.41
CA LEU A 328 0.60 -27.06 -24.15
C LEU A 328 1.91 -27.72 -23.72
N LYS A 329 2.07 -29.03 -23.86
CA LYS A 329 3.35 -29.71 -23.58
C LYS A 329 4.45 -29.31 -24.58
N THR A 330 4.10 -29.06 -25.85
CA THR A 330 5.06 -28.65 -26.90
C THR A 330 5.44 -27.17 -26.74
N GLN A 331 4.54 -26.31 -26.23
CA GLN A 331 4.90 -24.93 -25.86
C GLN A 331 5.78 -24.86 -24.59
N ASN A 332 5.53 -25.70 -23.59
CA ASN A 332 6.39 -25.80 -22.42
C ASN A 332 7.76 -26.43 -22.74
N SER A 333 7.86 -27.35 -23.70
CA SER A 333 9.16 -27.88 -24.12
C SER A 333 9.91 -26.93 -25.07
N LYS A 334 9.22 -26.04 -25.82
CA LYS A 334 9.85 -24.96 -26.58
C LYS A 334 10.37 -23.82 -25.72
N LEU A 335 9.78 -23.59 -24.54
CA LEU A 335 10.32 -22.66 -23.53
C LEU A 335 11.66 -23.14 -22.93
N LYS A 336 11.93 -24.47 -22.98
CA LYS A 336 13.20 -25.05 -22.49
C LYS A 336 14.40 -24.84 -23.42
N THR A 337 14.22 -24.34 -24.64
CA THR A 337 15.30 -24.21 -25.64
C THR A 337 15.42 -22.82 -26.27
N GLN A 338 14.72 -21.81 -25.79
CA GLN A 338 14.99 -20.43 -26.17
C GLN A 338 16.07 -19.86 -25.26
N ASN A 339 17.21 -19.47 -25.86
CA ASN A 339 18.27 -18.69 -25.22
C ASN A 339 17.63 -17.62 -24.35
N SER A 340 17.96 -17.63 -23.05
CA SER A 340 17.50 -16.61 -22.11
C SER A 340 17.79 -15.23 -22.68
N ILE A 341 16.75 -14.45 -22.93
CA ILE A 341 16.91 -13.04 -23.27
C ILE A 341 17.60 -12.40 -22.08
N PRO A 342 18.75 -11.72 -22.25
CA PRO A 342 19.40 -11.06 -21.13
C PRO A 342 18.43 -10.13 -20.42
N GLY A 343 18.20 -10.37 -19.12
CA GLY A 343 17.27 -9.57 -18.32
C GLY A 343 15.88 -10.20 -18.09
N THR A 344 15.60 -11.40 -18.60
CA THR A 344 14.34 -12.11 -18.30
C THR A 344 14.43 -12.85 -16.97
N ILE A 345 13.47 -12.62 -16.09
CA ILE A 345 13.32 -13.28 -14.78
C ILE A 345 11.93 -13.88 -14.62
N VAL A 346 11.80 -14.77 -13.66
CA VAL A 346 10.50 -15.31 -13.24
C VAL A 346 10.23 -14.92 -11.80
N GLN A 347 9.05 -14.39 -11.57
CA GLN A 347 8.50 -14.16 -10.24
C GLN A 347 7.58 -15.31 -9.88
N LEU A 348 7.87 -16.01 -8.80
CA LEU A 348 7.05 -17.05 -8.20
C LEU A 348 6.34 -16.48 -6.97
N GLN A 349 5.03 -16.69 -6.87
CA GLN A 349 4.24 -16.19 -5.73
C GLN A 349 3.34 -17.27 -5.17
N THR A 350 3.29 -17.36 -3.85
CA THR A 350 2.33 -18.19 -3.13
C THR A 350 1.88 -17.55 -1.83
N GLN A 351 0.65 -17.88 -1.41
CA GLN A 351 0.03 -17.36 -0.18
C GLN A 351 0.02 -18.47 0.88
N ILE A 352 0.45 -18.13 2.09
CA ILE A 352 0.61 -19.08 3.20
C ILE A 352 0.00 -18.45 4.46
N ASP A 353 -0.92 -19.19 5.15
CA ASP A 353 -1.60 -18.74 6.38
C ASP A 353 -1.47 -19.72 7.55
N ASP A 354 -0.75 -20.83 7.36
CA ASP A 354 -0.70 -21.93 8.31
C ASP A 354 0.73 -22.48 8.54
N LEU A 355 1.76 -21.70 8.25
CA LEU A 355 3.16 -22.10 8.39
C LEU A 355 3.84 -21.42 9.58
N ASN A 356 4.70 -22.18 10.28
CA ASN A 356 5.54 -21.62 11.33
C ASN A 356 6.53 -20.59 10.75
N PRO A 357 6.62 -19.38 11.30
CA PRO A 357 7.55 -18.33 10.82
C PRO A 357 9.02 -18.76 10.75
N GLN A 358 9.47 -19.67 11.60
CA GLN A 358 10.85 -20.19 11.55
C GLN A 358 11.14 -20.98 10.27
N VAL A 359 10.14 -21.69 9.72
CA VAL A 359 10.29 -22.43 8.46
C VAL A 359 10.44 -21.45 7.30
N ILE A 360 9.80 -20.29 7.38
CA ILE A 360 9.91 -19.23 6.36
C ILE A 360 11.34 -18.69 6.31
N GLY A 361 11.96 -18.43 7.47
CA GLY A 361 13.37 -18.01 7.55
C GLY A 361 14.31 -19.05 6.95
N TYR A 362 14.13 -20.31 7.30
CA TYR A 362 14.88 -21.43 6.73
C TYR A 362 14.72 -21.53 5.20
N LEU A 363 13.50 -21.36 4.71
CA LEU A 363 13.20 -21.39 3.28
C LEU A 363 13.90 -20.27 2.51
N PHE A 364 14.03 -19.08 3.09
CA PHE A 364 14.76 -17.96 2.49
C PHE A 364 16.21 -18.32 2.21
N ASP A 365 16.91 -18.84 3.23
CA ASP A 365 18.31 -19.24 3.10
C ASP A 365 18.48 -20.32 2.04
N ARG A 366 17.57 -21.29 2.01
CA ARG A 366 17.60 -22.38 1.03
C ARG A 366 17.34 -21.91 -0.39
N LEU A 367 16.36 -21.03 -0.62
CA LEU A 367 16.04 -20.49 -1.94
C LEU A 367 17.20 -19.66 -2.49
N LEU A 368 17.81 -18.82 -1.65
CA LEU A 368 18.98 -18.02 -2.05
C LEU A 368 20.18 -18.93 -2.37
N ALA A 369 20.42 -19.98 -1.59
CA ALA A 369 21.48 -20.96 -1.83
C ALA A 369 21.29 -21.75 -3.14
N GLU A 370 20.05 -22.01 -3.56
CA GLU A 370 19.72 -22.68 -4.82
C GLU A 370 19.68 -21.73 -6.02
N GLY A 371 19.99 -20.44 -5.82
CA GLY A 371 20.17 -19.46 -6.87
C GLY A 371 18.93 -18.59 -7.15
N ALA A 372 18.03 -18.46 -6.19
CA ALA A 372 17.05 -17.37 -6.25
C ALA A 372 17.77 -16.03 -6.20
N LEU A 373 17.34 -15.09 -7.02
CA LEU A 373 17.91 -13.75 -7.10
C LEU A 373 17.45 -12.86 -5.95
N ASP A 374 16.20 -13.08 -5.50
CA ASP A 374 15.61 -12.37 -4.37
C ASP A 374 14.47 -13.19 -3.76
N VAL A 375 14.26 -13.08 -2.45
CA VAL A 375 13.19 -13.74 -1.70
C VAL A 375 12.67 -12.78 -0.65
N PHE A 376 11.36 -12.52 -0.67
CA PHE A 376 10.74 -11.66 0.33
C PHE A 376 9.29 -12.05 0.61
N THR A 377 8.76 -11.55 1.73
CA THR A 377 7.35 -11.74 2.09
C THR A 377 6.63 -10.42 2.28
N THR A 378 5.34 -10.44 1.95
CA THR A 378 4.41 -9.33 2.23
C THR A 378 3.31 -9.86 3.13
N ALA A 379 3.00 -9.17 4.23
CA ALA A 379 1.87 -9.51 5.08
C ALA A 379 0.54 -9.28 4.34
N ILE A 380 -0.34 -10.30 4.36
CA ILE A 380 -1.64 -10.25 3.69
C ILE A 380 -2.75 -10.74 4.62
N GLY A 381 -3.97 -10.26 4.38
CA GLY A 381 -5.19 -10.86 4.92
C GLY A 381 -5.73 -11.94 3.98
N MET A 382 -6.02 -13.12 4.50
CA MET A 382 -6.57 -14.24 3.73
C MET A 382 -8.05 -14.50 4.10
N LYS A 383 -8.72 -15.36 3.32
CA LYS A 383 -10.11 -15.78 3.57
C LYS A 383 -10.30 -16.23 5.03
N LYS A 384 -11.49 -16.04 5.58
CA LYS A 384 -11.85 -16.33 6.98
C LYS A 384 -11.07 -15.48 7.99
N SER A 385 -10.67 -14.26 7.59
CA SER A 385 -9.95 -13.29 8.43
C SER A 385 -8.62 -13.80 9.00
N ARG A 386 -7.97 -14.73 8.31
CA ARG A 386 -6.66 -15.25 8.74
C ARG A 386 -5.54 -14.31 8.30
N PRO A 387 -4.60 -13.98 9.20
CA PRO A 387 -3.36 -13.36 8.79
C PRO A 387 -2.53 -14.36 8.00
N GLY A 388 -1.85 -13.92 6.96
CA GLY A 388 -0.98 -14.75 6.15
C GLY A 388 0.14 -13.93 5.52
N ILE A 389 0.97 -14.60 4.74
CA ILE A 389 2.03 -13.99 3.96
C ILE A 389 1.89 -14.32 2.48
N LEU A 390 2.25 -13.38 1.64
CA LEU A 390 2.58 -13.60 0.25
C LEU A 390 4.08 -13.80 0.15
N LEU A 391 4.53 -15.02 -0.08
CA LEU A 391 5.92 -15.32 -0.40
C LEU A 391 6.14 -15.01 -1.87
N THR A 392 7.16 -14.20 -2.16
CA THR A 392 7.61 -13.86 -3.50
C THR A 392 9.07 -14.28 -3.68
N VAL A 393 9.35 -15.03 -4.74
CA VAL A 393 10.69 -15.49 -5.12
C VAL A 393 10.96 -15.02 -6.54
N ILE A 394 12.10 -14.37 -6.74
CA ILE A 394 12.57 -13.94 -8.06
C ILE A 394 13.75 -14.83 -8.43
N CYS A 395 13.69 -15.45 -9.60
CA CYS A 395 14.74 -16.35 -10.08
C CYS A 395 14.91 -16.27 -11.60
N ASP A 396 16.02 -16.79 -12.10
CA ASP A 396 16.23 -16.99 -13.52
C ASP A 396 15.38 -18.16 -14.03
N LEU A 397 15.10 -18.19 -15.33
CA LEU A 397 14.26 -19.22 -15.98
C LEU A 397 14.72 -20.67 -15.71
N ASP A 398 16.02 -20.90 -15.63
CA ASP A 398 16.61 -22.21 -15.37
C ASP A 398 16.51 -22.66 -13.90
N ARG A 399 16.17 -21.75 -12.97
CA ARG A 399 16.01 -22.01 -11.54
C ARG A 399 14.57 -22.21 -11.07
N VAL A 400 13.60 -21.98 -11.97
CA VAL A 400 12.17 -22.05 -11.63
C VAL A 400 11.80 -23.41 -11.02
N GLU A 401 12.16 -24.52 -11.66
CA GLU A 401 11.77 -25.87 -11.22
C GLU A 401 12.37 -26.20 -9.84
N VAL A 402 13.60 -25.76 -9.59
CA VAL A 402 14.28 -25.98 -8.29
C VAL A 402 13.62 -25.17 -7.19
N CYS A 403 13.36 -23.87 -7.44
CA CYS A 403 12.70 -22.99 -6.48
C CYS A 403 11.28 -23.48 -6.13
N GLU A 404 10.49 -23.88 -7.14
CA GLU A 404 9.14 -24.41 -6.89
C GLU A 404 9.14 -25.71 -6.11
N SER A 405 10.04 -26.64 -6.48
CA SER A 405 10.19 -27.90 -5.74
C SER A 405 10.51 -27.64 -4.26
N LEU A 406 11.35 -26.64 -4.00
CA LEU A 406 11.72 -26.24 -2.65
C LEU A 406 10.52 -25.64 -1.90
N ILE A 407 9.79 -24.73 -2.53
CA ILE A 407 8.59 -24.10 -1.95
C ILE A 407 7.54 -25.17 -1.62
N PHE A 408 7.22 -26.10 -2.54
CA PHE A 408 6.25 -27.16 -2.28
C PHE A 408 6.68 -28.13 -1.20
N ARG A 409 7.98 -28.39 -1.05
CA ARG A 409 8.51 -29.29 -0.03
C ARG A 409 8.51 -28.70 1.36
N GLU A 410 8.84 -27.41 1.48
CA GLU A 410 9.06 -26.75 2.77
C GLU A 410 7.84 -25.96 3.26
N THR A 411 6.77 -25.86 2.45
CA THR A 411 5.57 -25.11 2.82
C THR A 411 4.30 -25.94 2.66
N THR A 412 3.21 -25.42 3.21
CA THR A 412 1.87 -26.01 3.11
C THR A 412 1.13 -25.60 1.82
N THR A 413 1.75 -24.81 0.96
CA THR A 413 1.09 -24.30 -0.25
C THR A 413 0.73 -25.40 -1.23
N LEU A 414 -0.43 -25.26 -1.87
CA LEU A 414 -0.92 -26.16 -2.91
C LEU A 414 -0.74 -25.61 -4.32
N GLY A 415 -0.28 -24.36 -4.45
CA GLY A 415 -0.14 -23.73 -5.76
C GLY A 415 0.78 -22.52 -5.75
N ILE A 416 1.55 -22.39 -6.85
CA ILE A 416 2.47 -21.28 -7.08
C ILE A 416 2.05 -20.60 -8.38
N ARG A 417 1.94 -19.26 -8.35
CA ARG A 417 1.74 -18.43 -9.53
C ARG A 417 3.09 -18.07 -10.12
N ARG A 418 3.19 -18.09 -11.46
CA ARG A 418 4.38 -17.70 -12.21
C ARG A 418 4.08 -16.46 -13.05
N SER A 419 4.99 -15.49 -13.02
CA SER A 419 4.98 -14.34 -13.94
C SER A 419 6.36 -14.19 -14.54
N VAL A 420 6.44 -14.18 -15.86
CA VAL A 420 7.68 -13.88 -16.59
C VAL A 420 7.77 -12.36 -16.72
N GLN A 421 8.90 -11.80 -16.36
CA GLN A 421 9.14 -10.36 -16.38
C GLN A 421 10.45 -10.05 -17.07
N GLU A 422 10.51 -8.91 -17.73
CA GLU A 422 11.75 -8.33 -18.23
C GLU A 422 12.28 -7.34 -17.21
N ARG A 423 13.60 -7.36 -16.99
CA ARG A 423 14.27 -6.38 -16.15
C ARG A 423 15.46 -5.76 -16.86
N GLN A 424 15.67 -4.50 -16.65
CA GLN A 424 16.89 -3.83 -17.02
C GLN A 424 17.90 -3.91 -15.87
N ILE A 425 19.14 -4.30 -16.16
CA ILE A 425 20.19 -4.46 -15.17
C ILE A 425 21.34 -3.55 -15.58
N LEU A 426 21.85 -2.75 -14.63
CA LEU A 426 23.09 -2.01 -14.83
C LEU A 426 24.27 -2.98 -14.89
N GLN A 427 25.23 -2.69 -15.74
CA GLN A 427 26.52 -3.36 -15.69
C GLN A 427 27.19 -3.01 -14.36
N ARG A 428 27.82 -4.00 -13.72
CA ARG A 428 28.44 -3.82 -12.41
C ARG A 428 29.69 -4.67 -12.26
N ARG A 429 30.65 -4.17 -11.47
CA ARG A 429 31.81 -4.91 -11.02
C ARG A 429 32.06 -4.66 -9.53
N LEU A 430 32.82 -5.57 -8.91
CA LEU A 430 33.30 -5.42 -7.55
C LEU A 430 34.79 -5.04 -7.59
N GLU A 431 35.13 -3.93 -6.93
CA GLU A 431 36.51 -3.46 -6.83
C GLU A 431 36.93 -3.32 -5.36
N PRO A 432 38.11 -3.79 -4.98
CA PRO A 432 38.62 -3.61 -3.63
C PRO A 432 39.11 -2.19 -3.43
N VAL A 433 38.73 -1.55 -2.33
CA VAL A 433 39.31 -0.29 -1.85
C VAL A 433 39.98 -0.50 -0.50
N HIS A 434 41.07 0.20 -0.27
CA HIS A 434 41.79 0.18 1.00
C HIS A 434 41.29 1.29 1.90
N THR A 435 40.75 0.90 3.04
CA THR A 435 40.31 1.83 4.10
C THR A 435 41.28 1.78 5.28
N PRO A 436 41.26 2.75 6.20
CA PRO A 436 42.02 2.68 7.46
C PRO A 436 41.68 1.44 8.32
N TYR A 437 40.55 0.80 8.04
CA TYR A 437 40.03 -0.35 8.79
C TYR A 437 40.27 -1.69 8.09
N GLY A 438 40.74 -1.68 6.85
CA GLY A 438 40.98 -2.87 6.03
C GLY A 438 40.44 -2.73 4.61
N SER A 439 40.55 -3.79 3.82
CA SER A 439 40.06 -3.83 2.45
C SER A 439 38.55 -4.12 2.41
N VAL A 440 37.80 -3.32 1.67
CA VAL A 440 36.37 -3.44 1.44
C VAL A 440 36.13 -3.51 -0.05
N ARG A 441 35.32 -4.46 -0.53
CA ARG A 441 34.87 -4.48 -1.92
C ARG A 441 33.77 -3.44 -2.11
N VAL A 442 33.85 -2.71 -3.20
CA VAL A 442 32.86 -1.72 -3.59
C VAL A 442 32.22 -2.17 -4.89
N LYS A 443 30.88 -2.21 -4.90
CA LYS A 443 30.09 -2.49 -6.09
C LYS A 443 29.89 -1.21 -6.86
N VAL A 444 30.42 -1.14 -8.07
CA VAL A 444 30.29 0.00 -8.97
C VAL A 444 29.41 -0.38 -10.14
N ALA A 445 28.43 0.47 -10.46
CA ALA A 445 27.47 0.21 -11.53
C ALA A 445 27.45 1.34 -12.56
N TRP A 446 27.28 0.97 -13.84
CA TRP A 446 27.24 1.88 -15.00
C TRP A 446 26.00 1.60 -15.86
N GLN A 447 25.55 2.62 -16.57
CA GLN A 447 24.54 2.48 -17.61
C GLN A 447 25.17 2.24 -18.98
N ASP A 448 26.30 2.89 -19.25
CA ASP A 448 26.96 2.86 -20.54
C ASP A 448 27.97 1.69 -20.66
N PRO A 449 28.02 1.00 -21.82
CA PRO A 449 28.99 -0.07 -22.06
C PRO A 449 30.46 0.38 -21.89
N ASP A 450 30.72 1.64 -22.17
CA ASP A 450 32.08 2.22 -22.14
C ASP A 450 32.54 2.61 -20.73
N GLN A 451 31.72 2.38 -19.69
CA GLN A 451 31.99 2.65 -18.27
C GLN A 451 32.40 4.12 -18.01
N SER A 452 31.93 5.05 -18.84
CA SER A 452 32.33 6.45 -18.83
C SER A 452 31.70 7.26 -17.70
N CYS A 453 30.60 6.76 -17.08
CA CYS A 453 29.93 7.43 -15.99
C CYS A 453 29.45 6.42 -14.93
N GLU A 454 29.99 6.53 -13.73
CA GLU A 454 29.55 5.76 -12.58
C GLU A 454 28.20 6.29 -12.08
N LEU A 455 27.18 5.44 -12.10
CA LEU A 455 25.85 5.81 -11.62
C LEU A 455 25.64 5.49 -10.14
N ASN A 456 26.24 4.39 -9.65
CA ASN A 456 26.06 3.95 -8.29
C ASN A 456 27.32 3.25 -7.77
N VAL A 457 27.71 3.63 -6.56
CA VAL A 457 28.87 3.08 -5.86
C VAL A 457 28.44 2.68 -4.46
N GLN A 458 28.54 1.38 -4.15
CA GLN A 458 28.08 0.82 -2.87
C GLN A 458 29.12 -0.15 -2.28
N PRO A 459 29.61 0.09 -1.06
CA PRO A 459 30.43 -0.87 -0.34
C PRO A 459 29.66 -2.15 -0.04
N GLU A 460 30.32 -3.31 -0.17
CA GLU A 460 29.71 -4.60 0.16
C GLU A 460 29.45 -4.69 1.67
N TYR A 461 28.19 -4.97 2.01
CA TYR A 461 27.73 -5.02 3.39
C TYR A 461 28.51 -6.02 4.25
N GLU A 462 28.73 -7.24 3.76
CA GLU A 462 29.38 -8.30 4.53
C GLU A 462 30.85 -7.97 4.85
N ASP A 463 31.54 -7.31 3.92
CA ASP A 463 32.92 -6.86 4.16
C ASP A 463 32.94 -5.78 5.26
N CYS A 464 32.05 -4.78 5.14
CA CYS A 464 31.91 -3.74 6.15
C CYS A 464 31.48 -4.29 7.50
N ALA A 465 30.51 -5.21 7.53
CA ALA A 465 30.00 -5.82 8.75
C ALA A 465 31.04 -6.70 9.45
N THR A 466 31.87 -7.42 8.68
CA THR A 466 32.96 -8.24 9.22
C THR A 466 34.02 -7.35 9.89
N ILE A 467 34.42 -6.28 9.24
CA ILE A 467 35.40 -5.32 9.79
C ILE A 467 34.82 -4.65 11.04
N ALA A 468 33.56 -4.19 10.98
CA ALA A 468 32.90 -3.53 12.10
C ALA A 468 32.82 -4.41 13.35
N ARG A 469 32.46 -5.69 13.18
CA ARG A 469 32.39 -6.69 14.27
C ARG A 469 33.80 -7.00 14.83
N THR A 470 34.78 -7.19 13.95
CA THR A 470 36.14 -7.56 14.35
C THR A 470 36.88 -6.44 15.10
N GLN A 471 36.67 -5.20 14.68
CA GLN A 471 37.31 -4.04 15.26
C GLN A 471 36.47 -3.29 16.28
N GLN A 472 35.22 -3.73 16.51
CA GLN A 472 34.25 -3.11 17.41
C GLN A 472 34.02 -1.61 17.12
N ILE A 473 33.93 -1.28 15.81
CA ILE A 473 33.64 0.07 15.35
C ILE A 473 32.26 0.12 14.68
N PRO A 474 31.61 1.27 14.62
CA PRO A 474 30.32 1.42 13.96
C PRO A 474 30.40 1.06 12.47
N LEU A 475 29.45 0.25 11.98
CA LEU A 475 29.35 -0.14 10.56
C LEU A 475 29.36 1.06 9.63
N ILE A 476 28.68 2.14 10.01
CA ILE A 476 28.60 3.37 9.21
C ILE A 476 29.97 4.02 8.99
N GLN A 477 30.90 3.92 9.95
CA GLN A 477 32.25 4.46 9.80
C GLN A 477 33.05 3.67 8.75
N VAL A 478 32.95 2.34 8.76
CA VAL A 478 33.61 1.51 7.74
C VAL A 478 33.04 1.80 6.36
N HIS A 479 31.69 1.91 6.27
CA HIS A 479 31.00 2.21 5.03
C HIS A 479 31.39 3.59 4.46
N GLN A 480 31.42 4.63 5.30
CA GLN A 480 31.85 5.97 4.90
C GLN A 480 33.34 6.01 4.50
N ALA A 481 34.21 5.29 5.21
CA ALA A 481 35.63 5.20 4.86
C ALA A 481 35.80 4.53 3.50
N ALA A 482 35.03 3.50 3.17
CA ALA A 482 35.09 2.84 1.87
C ALA A 482 34.67 3.78 0.73
N LEU A 483 33.58 4.54 0.91
CA LEU A 483 33.15 5.55 -0.07
C LEU A 483 34.18 6.69 -0.21
N SER A 484 34.71 7.20 0.90
CA SER A 484 35.74 8.23 0.88
C SER A 484 37.02 7.75 0.18
N SER A 485 37.41 6.50 0.40
CA SER A 485 38.58 5.92 -0.30
C SER A 485 38.31 5.74 -1.79
N TRP A 486 37.10 5.40 -2.21
CA TRP A 486 36.73 5.31 -3.62
C TRP A 486 36.83 6.67 -4.31
N TYR A 487 36.10 7.67 -3.80
CA TYR A 487 36.06 9.01 -4.39
C TYR A 487 37.36 9.83 -4.21
N GLY A 488 38.22 9.45 -3.27
CA GLY A 488 39.53 10.08 -3.09
C GLY A 488 40.63 9.51 -3.97
N GLN A 489 40.34 8.42 -4.71
CA GLN A 489 41.27 7.83 -5.70
C GLN A 489 40.93 8.27 -7.16
N ALA A 490 39.82 9.00 -7.37
CA ALA A 490 39.31 9.44 -8.68
C ALA A 490 39.90 10.84 -9.06
#